data_c86f46dad79815d73fb597ca1b63da82
#
_entry.id   c86f46dad79815d73fb597ca1b63da82
#
_cell.length_a   1.000
_cell.length_b   1.000
_cell.length_c   1.000
_cell.angle_alpha   90.00
_cell.angle_beta   90.00
_cell.angle_gamma   90.00
#
_symmetry.space_group_name_H-M   'P 1'
#
loop_
_entity.id
_entity.type
_entity.pdbx_description
1 polymer ?
#
loop_
_entity_poly.entity_id
_entity_poly.type
_entity_poly.pdbx_seq_one_letter_code
_entity_poly.pdbx_strand_id
1 'polypeptide(L)'
;MNYKATNNFDAVADKALLAMKNRAEALNIQGVAVVACSKGRIVKSWSSKMLVVGNLTAAPSPKSPAGSNFLAIACTKAAEMASTQKDSGSRVRPPMKGETGWQGGVVTRGKIGLLFAAFSGGPSEDDVKVSRAGLKVLSAAL
;
A
#
# COMPACT_ATOMS: atom_id res chain seq x y z
N MET A 1 -12.20 15.98 19.75
CA MET A 1 -11.99 15.48 18.38
C MET A 1 -10.86 16.29 17.73
N ASN A 2 -9.76 15.67 17.43
CA ASN A 2 -8.58 16.40 16.94
C ASN A 2 -8.68 16.57 15.42
N TYR A 3 -9.37 17.60 14.95
CA TYR A 3 -9.52 17.97 13.54
C TYR A 3 -8.17 18.10 12.80
N LYS A 4 -7.12 18.48 13.54
CA LYS A 4 -5.76 18.62 12.96
C LYS A 4 -5.13 17.31 12.53
N ALA A 5 -5.45 16.17 13.17
CA ALA A 5 -4.83 14.89 12.84
C ALA A 5 -5.40 14.28 11.53
N THR A 6 -6.70 14.46 11.27
CA THR A 6 -7.34 13.95 10.05
C THR A 6 -6.89 14.75 8.81
N ASN A 7 -6.82 16.07 8.96
CA ASN A 7 -6.33 16.95 7.88
C ASN A 7 -4.86 16.69 7.56
N ASN A 8 -4.05 16.33 8.57
CA ASN A 8 -2.63 16.06 8.37
C ASN A 8 -2.42 14.75 7.59
N PHE A 9 -3.19 13.70 7.88
CA PHE A 9 -3.10 12.45 7.10
C PHE A 9 -3.43 12.69 5.63
N ASP A 10 -4.51 13.39 5.31
CA ASP A 10 -4.90 13.65 3.93
C ASP A 10 -3.80 14.34 3.13
N ALA A 11 -3.23 15.40 3.68
CA ALA A 11 -2.16 16.16 3.01
C ALA A 11 -0.90 15.31 2.84
N VAL A 12 -0.50 14.55 3.86
CA VAL A 12 0.68 13.68 3.81
C VAL A 12 0.43 12.51 2.86
N ALA A 13 -0.77 11.93 2.89
CA ALA A 13 -1.16 10.84 1.99
C ALA A 13 -1.08 11.27 0.53
N ASP A 14 -1.53 12.47 0.19
CA ASP A 14 -1.43 12.98 -1.18
C ASP A 14 0.02 13.09 -1.63
N LYS A 15 0.91 13.56 -0.76
CA LYS A 15 2.35 13.62 -1.06
C LYS A 15 2.97 12.23 -1.21
N ALA A 16 2.59 11.29 -0.35
CA ALA A 16 3.06 9.92 -0.42
C ALA A 16 2.61 9.24 -1.71
N LEU A 17 1.34 9.41 -2.08
CA LEU A 17 0.79 8.85 -3.31
C LEU A 17 1.46 9.45 -4.55
N LEU A 18 1.76 10.75 -4.54
CA LEU A 18 2.50 11.39 -5.63
C LEU A 18 3.92 10.81 -5.75
N ALA A 19 4.61 10.60 -4.63
CA ALA A 19 5.92 9.96 -4.64
C ALA A 19 5.87 8.54 -5.21
N MET A 20 4.83 7.78 -4.87
CA MET A 20 4.60 6.44 -5.41
C MET A 20 4.34 6.48 -6.91
N LYS A 21 3.47 7.39 -7.36
CA LYS A 21 3.20 7.60 -8.79
C LYS A 21 4.49 7.92 -9.56
N ASN A 22 5.27 8.86 -9.06
CA ASN A 22 6.52 9.27 -9.72
C ASN A 22 7.51 8.08 -9.79
N ARG A 23 7.58 7.27 -8.73
CA ARG A 23 8.45 6.09 -8.72
C ARG A 23 7.96 5.02 -9.70
N ALA A 24 6.66 4.76 -9.74
CA ALA A 24 6.07 3.80 -10.68
C ALA A 24 6.33 4.22 -12.13
N GLU A 25 6.13 5.50 -12.45
CA GLU A 25 6.40 6.03 -13.79
C GLU A 25 7.89 5.91 -14.15
N ALA A 26 8.80 6.17 -13.20
CA ALA A 26 10.24 6.01 -13.40
C ALA A 26 10.62 4.54 -13.67
N LEU A 27 9.90 3.59 -13.09
CA LEU A 27 10.08 2.16 -13.32
C LEU A 27 9.28 1.65 -14.52
N ASN A 28 8.52 2.52 -15.17
CA ASN A 28 7.66 2.21 -16.32
C ASN A 28 6.62 1.11 -15.98
N ILE A 29 6.01 1.21 -14.80
CA ILE A 29 4.92 0.32 -14.38
C ILE A 29 3.66 1.11 -14.07
N GLN A 30 2.53 0.45 -14.24
CA GLN A 30 1.20 0.98 -13.94
C GLN A 30 0.55 0.10 -12.86
N GLY A 31 -0.43 0.66 -12.18
CA GLY A 31 -1.17 -0.07 -11.16
C GLY A 31 -1.85 0.85 -10.18
N VAL A 32 -2.00 0.40 -8.94
CA VAL A 32 -2.69 1.13 -7.89
C VAL A 32 -1.82 1.26 -6.66
N ALA A 33 -1.71 2.49 -6.15
CA ALA A 33 -1.06 2.82 -4.90
C ALA A 33 -2.10 2.99 -3.79
N VAL A 34 -1.82 2.44 -2.61
CA VAL A 34 -2.66 2.59 -1.41
C VAL A 34 -1.73 2.98 -0.26
N VAL A 35 -2.14 3.98 0.52
CA VAL A 35 -1.49 4.34 1.76
C VAL A 35 -2.52 4.36 2.89
N ALA A 36 -2.10 4.01 4.09
CA ALA A 36 -2.97 3.98 5.25
C ALA A 36 -2.21 4.32 6.53
N CYS A 37 -2.96 4.81 7.51
CA CYS A 37 -2.47 5.10 8.84
C CYS A 37 -3.48 4.58 9.87
N SER A 38 -3.01 3.85 10.87
CA SER A 38 -3.81 3.34 11.95
C SER A 38 -3.21 3.78 13.28
N LYS A 39 -4.05 4.26 14.20
CA LYS A 39 -3.62 4.63 15.56
C LYS A 39 -3.46 3.39 16.44
N GLY A 40 -2.55 3.48 17.43
CA GLY A 40 -2.39 2.46 18.44
C GLY A 40 -1.56 1.26 18.00
N ARG A 41 -1.62 0.20 18.78
CA ARG A 41 -0.77 -1.00 18.62
C ARG A 41 -1.39 -2.05 17.71
N ILE A 42 -2.70 -2.08 17.62
CA ILE A 42 -3.49 -3.04 16.84
C ILE A 42 -4.41 -2.27 15.93
N VAL A 43 -4.54 -2.71 14.68
CA VAL A 43 -5.44 -2.08 13.73
C VAL A 43 -6.88 -2.44 14.06
N LYS A 44 -7.67 -1.44 14.43
CA LYS A 44 -9.13 -1.53 14.62
C LYS A 44 -9.89 -0.60 13.69
N SER A 45 -9.21 0.41 13.18
CA SER A 45 -9.68 1.35 12.18
C SER A 45 -8.47 1.96 11.51
N TRP A 46 -8.65 2.51 10.34
CA TRP A 46 -7.58 3.26 9.68
C TRP A 46 -8.14 4.37 8.80
N SER A 47 -7.27 5.34 8.50
CA SER A 47 -7.47 6.29 7.40
C SER A 47 -6.68 5.79 6.21
N SER A 48 -7.25 5.84 5.01
CA SER A 48 -6.56 5.40 3.80
C SER A 48 -6.89 6.28 2.61
N LYS A 49 -5.97 6.33 1.66
CA LYS A 49 -6.15 6.93 0.34
C LYS A 49 -5.53 6.04 -0.72
N MET A 50 -6.01 6.16 -1.94
CA MET A 50 -5.49 5.42 -3.08
C MET A 50 -5.30 6.34 -4.28
N LEU A 51 -4.46 5.90 -5.21
CA LEU A 51 -4.24 6.59 -6.47
C LEU A 51 -4.04 5.56 -7.58
N VAL A 52 -4.77 5.73 -8.67
CA VAL A 52 -4.57 4.91 -9.87
C VAL A 52 -3.43 5.51 -10.69
N VAL A 53 -2.44 4.69 -11.00
CA VAL A 53 -1.33 5.04 -11.89
C VAL A 53 -1.52 4.29 -13.20
N GLY A 54 -2.15 4.95 -14.17
CA GLY A 54 -2.55 4.33 -15.42
C GLY A 54 -3.90 3.64 -15.31
N ASN A 55 -3.92 2.33 -15.07
CA ASN A 55 -5.15 1.53 -15.07
C ASN A 55 -5.42 0.89 -13.70
N LEU A 56 -6.69 0.89 -13.30
CA LEU A 56 -7.15 0.23 -12.09
C LEU A 56 -7.14 -1.30 -12.23
N THR A 57 -7.38 -1.79 -13.43
CA THR A 57 -7.42 -3.22 -13.76
C THR A 57 -6.59 -3.52 -14.99
N ALA A 58 -6.19 -4.77 -15.14
CA ALA A 58 -5.60 -5.31 -16.37
C ALA A 58 -6.50 -6.39 -16.95
N ALA A 59 -6.66 -6.36 -18.29
CA ALA A 59 -7.43 -7.36 -19.02
C ALA A 59 -6.79 -8.75 -18.88
N PRO A 60 -7.58 -9.84 -19.10
CA PRO A 60 -7.05 -11.20 -19.15
C PRO A 60 -5.86 -11.33 -20.10
N SER A 61 -4.86 -12.08 -19.68
CA SER A 61 -3.64 -12.35 -20.45
C SER A 61 -3.19 -13.78 -20.19
N PRO A 62 -2.23 -14.31 -20.97
CA PRO A 62 -1.69 -15.65 -20.71
C PRO A 62 -1.10 -15.83 -19.30
N LYS A 63 -0.53 -14.76 -18.71
CA LYS A 63 0.02 -14.77 -17.35
C LYS A 63 -1.05 -14.63 -16.27
N SER A 64 -2.17 -14.03 -16.61
CA SER A 64 -3.30 -13.79 -15.68
C SER A 64 -4.61 -13.98 -16.46
N PRO A 65 -5.06 -15.25 -16.65
CA PRO A 65 -6.24 -15.53 -17.49
C PRO A 65 -7.52 -14.85 -17.04
N ALA A 66 -7.66 -14.57 -15.74
CA ALA A 66 -8.82 -13.87 -15.18
C ALA A 66 -8.68 -12.34 -15.24
N GLY A 67 -7.52 -11.83 -15.64
CA GLY A 67 -7.19 -10.43 -15.48
C GLY A 67 -6.79 -10.10 -14.05
N SER A 68 -6.54 -8.83 -13.77
CA SER A 68 -6.11 -8.39 -12.45
C SER A 68 -6.84 -7.12 -12.04
N ASN A 69 -7.32 -7.08 -10.80
CA ASN A 69 -7.80 -5.86 -10.16
C ASN A 69 -6.70 -5.34 -9.23
N PHE A 70 -5.97 -4.34 -9.68
CA PHE A 70 -4.82 -3.82 -8.95
C PHE A 70 -5.21 -3.16 -7.63
N LEU A 71 -6.40 -2.56 -7.55
CA LEU A 71 -6.89 -1.99 -6.30
C LEU A 71 -7.14 -3.11 -5.27
N ALA A 72 -7.80 -4.18 -5.68
CA ALA A 72 -8.06 -5.31 -4.79
C ALA A 72 -6.76 -5.93 -4.29
N ILE A 73 -5.77 -6.11 -5.17
CA ILE A 73 -4.49 -6.71 -4.79
C ILE A 73 -3.71 -5.77 -3.85
N ALA A 74 -3.66 -4.47 -4.13
CA ALA A 74 -3.00 -3.51 -3.24
C ALA A 74 -3.65 -3.47 -1.86
N CYS A 75 -4.98 -3.47 -1.80
CA CYS A 75 -5.72 -3.53 -0.55
C CYS A 75 -5.48 -4.85 0.20
N THR A 76 -5.36 -5.95 -0.52
CA THR A 76 -5.04 -7.27 0.07
C THR A 76 -3.67 -7.27 0.74
N LYS A 77 -2.67 -6.64 0.10
CA LYS A 77 -1.34 -6.47 0.71
C LYS A 77 -1.43 -5.64 1.99
N ALA A 78 -2.18 -4.54 1.95
CA ALA A 78 -2.39 -3.69 3.14
C ALA A 78 -3.12 -4.46 4.25
N ALA A 79 -4.12 -5.26 3.91
CA ALA A 79 -4.87 -6.08 4.87
C ALA A 79 -3.97 -7.12 5.56
N GLU A 80 -3.09 -7.79 4.81
CA GLU A 80 -2.11 -8.71 5.39
C GLU A 80 -1.22 -7.97 6.40
N MET A 81 -0.68 -6.81 6.02
CA MET A 81 0.18 -6.01 6.89
C MET A 81 -0.55 -5.51 8.15
N ALA A 82 -1.82 -5.17 8.02
CA ALA A 82 -2.64 -4.78 9.16
C ALA A 82 -2.73 -5.89 10.22
N SER A 83 -2.78 -7.14 9.79
CA SER A 83 -2.85 -8.30 10.66
C SER A 83 -1.49 -8.71 11.21
N THR A 84 -0.49 -8.84 10.34
CA THR A 84 0.84 -9.37 10.72
C THR A 84 1.77 -8.31 11.30
N GLN A 85 1.56 -7.04 11.00
CA GLN A 85 2.45 -5.92 11.29
C GLN A 85 3.85 -6.10 10.69
N LYS A 86 3.94 -6.87 9.61
CA LYS A 86 5.14 -7.12 8.81
C LYS A 86 4.83 -6.80 7.35
N ASP A 87 5.86 -6.58 6.55
CA ASP A 87 5.71 -6.35 5.11
C ASP A 87 4.93 -7.50 4.47
N SER A 88 4.13 -7.19 3.45
CA SER A 88 3.36 -8.23 2.78
C SER A 88 4.29 -9.25 2.14
N GLY A 89 3.89 -10.52 2.18
CA GLY A 89 4.69 -11.60 1.65
C GLY A 89 5.91 -11.97 2.49
N SER A 90 6.02 -11.48 3.75
CA SER A 90 7.11 -11.81 4.66
C SER A 90 7.04 -13.25 5.19
N ARG A 91 5.90 -13.93 5.00
CA ARG A 91 5.67 -15.34 5.34
C ARG A 91 5.85 -15.65 6.82
N VAL A 92 5.50 -14.72 7.69
CA VAL A 92 5.48 -14.96 9.14
C VAL A 92 4.42 -15.98 9.55
N ARG A 93 3.43 -16.18 8.69
CA ARG A 93 2.42 -17.24 8.74
C ARG A 93 1.89 -17.50 7.33
N PRO A 94 1.22 -18.64 7.06
CA PRO A 94 0.55 -18.86 5.79
C PRO A 94 -0.51 -17.79 5.51
N PRO A 95 -0.75 -17.43 4.24
CA PRO A 95 -1.82 -16.50 3.89
C PRO A 95 -3.18 -17.01 4.37
N MET A 96 -3.94 -16.10 4.97
CA MET A 96 -5.33 -16.37 5.33
C MET A 96 -6.25 -16.10 4.15
N LYS A 97 -7.49 -16.59 4.21
CA LYS A 97 -8.49 -16.28 3.19
C LYS A 97 -8.62 -14.75 3.06
N GLY A 98 -8.57 -14.27 1.84
CA GLY A 98 -8.57 -12.83 1.52
C GLY A 98 -7.17 -12.24 1.33
N GLU A 99 -6.12 -13.00 1.62
CA GLU A 99 -4.73 -12.60 1.42
C GLU A 99 -4.12 -13.35 0.24
N THR A 100 -3.19 -12.71 -0.45
CA THR A 100 -2.44 -13.34 -1.54
C THR A 100 -1.09 -13.88 -1.08
N GLY A 101 -0.52 -13.33 -0.02
CA GLY A 101 0.85 -13.61 0.41
C GLY A 101 1.91 -13.05 -0.53
N TRP A 102 1.57 -12.07 -1.35
CA TRP A 102 2.48 -11.46 -2.31
C TRP A 102 3.21 -10.26 -1.71
N GLN A 103 4.46 -10.10 -2.10
CA GLN A 103 5.26 -8.92 -1.77
C GLN A 103 4.73 -7.70 -2.52
N GLY A 104 5.06 -6.51 -2.02
CA GLY A 104 4.68 -5.24 -2.65
C GLY A 104 4.11 -4.23 -1.68
N GLY A 105 3.85 -4.61 -0.44
CA GLY A 105 3.47 -3.71 0.63
C GLY A 105 4.55 -3.61 1.69
N VAL A 106 4.69 -2.44 2.28
CA VAL A 106 5.63 -2.16 3.36
C VAL A 106 4.94 -1.45 4.51
N VAL A 107 5.36 -1.75 5.73
CA VAL A 107 4.76 -1.22 6.95
C VAL A 107 5.85 -0.74 7.89
N THR A 108 5.56 0.31 8.63
CA THR A 108 6.42 0.78 9.73
C THR A 108 5.57 1.35 10.85
N ARG A 109 6.16 1.50 12.02
CA ARG A 109 5.51 2.18 13.14
C ARG A 109 5.89 3.65 13.12
N GLY A 110 4.89 4.52 13.04
CA GLY A 110 5.04 5.96 13.19
C GLY A 110 4.85 6.40 14.64
N LYS A 111 4.71 7.69 14.85
CA LYS A 111 4.57 8.29 16.19
C LYS A 111 3.29 7.85 16.92
N ILE A 112 2.20 7.67 16.18
CA ILE A 112 0.89 7.38 16.77
C ILE A 112 0.34 6.00 16.42
N GLY A 113 0.97 5.28 15.51
CA GLY A 113 0.51 3.95 15.12
C GLY A 113 1.23 3.44 13.89
N LEU A 114 0.56 2.56 13.16
CA LEU A 114 1.13 1.89 12.00
C LEU A 114 0.90 2.70 10.73
N LEU A 115 1.90 2.71 9.88
CA LEU A 115 1.89 3.36 8.58
C LEU A 115 2.10 2.30 7.50
N PHE A 116 1.25 2.31 6.47
CA PHE A 116 1.24 1.30 5.42
C PHE A 116 1.34 1.97 4.06
N ALA A 117 2.11 1.36 3.16
CA ALA A 117 2.06 1.68 1.74
C ALA A 117 2.08 0.36 0.96
N ALA A 118 1.20 0.26 -0.05
CA ALA A 118 1.11 -0.91 -0.90
C ALA A 118 0.93 -0.49 -2.35
N PHE A 119 1.55 -1.22 -3.25
CA PHE A 119 1.40 -1.03 -4.69
C PHE A 119 1.20 -2.38 -5.35
N SER A 120 0.37 -2.40 -6.37
CA SER A 120 0.16 -3.57 -7.22
C SER A 120 0.10 -3.15 -8.68
N GLY A 121 0.78 -3.88 -9.54
CA GLY A 121 0.75 -3.67 -10.99
C GLY A 121 2.06 -3.99 -11.68
N GLY A 122 3.18 -4.05 -10.97
CA GLY A 122 4.48 -4.42 -11.50
C GLY A 122 4.99 -5.75 -10.96
N PRO A 123 6.23 -6.10 -11.28
CA PRO A 123 6.92 -7.18 -10.60
C PRO A 123 7.02 -6.89 -9.10
N SER A 124 7.03 -7.93 -8.27
CA SER A 124 6.99 -7.78 -6.80
C SER A 124 8.09 -6.86 -6.26
N GLU A 125 9.30 -6.99 -6.76
CA GLU A 125 10.43 -6.15 -6.33
C GLU A 125 10.23 -4.66 -6.69
N ASP A 126 9.59 -4.37 -7.82
CA ASP A 126 9.27 -3.01 -8.23
C ASP A 126 8.10 -2.45 -7.41
N ASP A 127 7.09 -3.26 -7.13
CA ASP A 127 6.00 -2.89 -6.25
C ASP A 127 6.53 -2.47 -4.86
N VAL A 128 7.51 -3.20 -4.33
CA VAL A 128 8.18 -2.85 -3.07
C VAL A 128 8.89 -1.50 -3.16
N LYS A 129 9.60 -1.23 -4.26
CA LYS A 129 10.29 0.06 -4.47
C LYS A 129 9.31 1.23 -4.47
N VAL A 130 8.18 1.06 -5.15
CA VAL A 130 7.11 2.08 -5.19
C VAL A 130 6.56 2.31 -3.78
N SER A 131 6.24 1.23 -3.08
CA SER A 131 5.67 1.31 -1.73
C SER A 131 6.64 1.95 -0.73
N ARG A 132 7.93 1.66 -0.83
CA ARG A 132 8.96 2.30 0.00
C ARG A 132 9.03 3.81 -0.22
N ALA A 133 8.87 4.28 -1.47
CA ALA A 133 8.83 5.71 -1.76
C ALA A 133 7.68 6.40 -1.00
N GLY A 134 6.51 5.77 -0.97
CA GLY A 134 5.36 6.27 -0.23
C GLY A 134 5.57 6.22 1.29
N LEU A 135 6.06 5.09 1.78
CA LEU A 135 6.28 4.92 3.22
C LEU A 135 7.29 5.92 3.78
N LYS A 136 8.31 6.24 3.01
CA LYS A 136 9.31 7.26 3.38
C LYS A 136 8.66 8.62 3.64
N VAL A 137 7.71 9.03 2.79
CA VAL A 137 6.96 10.28 2.95
C VAL A 137 6.08 10.22 4.19
N LEU A 138 5.34 9.13 4.38
CA LEU A 138 4.49 8.95 5.56
C LEU A 138 5.29 9.01 6.85
N SER A 139 6.39 8.27 6.93
CA SER A 139 7.17 8.15 8.16
C SER A 139 7.94 9.43 8.51
N ALA A 140 8.23 10.29 7.54
CA ALA A 140 8.85 11.59 7.80
C ALA A 140 7.90 12.58 8.49
N ALA A 141 6.57 12.40 8.34
CA ALA A 141 5.55 13.35 8.80
C ALA A 141 4.61 12.77 9.86
N LEU A 142 4.48 11.47 9.98
CA LEU A 142 3.55 10.77 10.86
C LEU A 142 4.26 9.79 11.76
#